data_44dc81356652014233c98fcb4a51c4f1
#
_entry.id   44dc81356652014233c98fcb4a51c4f1
#
_cell.length_a   1.000
_cell.length_b   1.000
_cell.length_c   1.000
_cell.angle_alpha   90.00
_cell.angle_beta   90.00
_cell.angle_gamma   90.00
#
_symmetry.space_group_name_H-M   'P 1'
#
loop_
_entity.id
_entity.type
_entity.pdbx_description
1 polymer ?
#
loop_
_entity_poly.entity_id
_entity_poly.type
_entity_poly.pdbx_seq_one_letter_code
_entity_poly.pdbx_strand_id
1 'polypeptide(L)'
;MVLAYVGVTVAAIVANAFIAAADFTRARFVLANSASVGVPESWLTPLGLLKAAGAVGLLLGLLGVPFVGPLAATGLLLFFIGAVVTHLRAGDYSVSLGFPAFYLLLAAASLVLDIAVG
;
A
#
# COMPACT_ATOMS: atom_id res chain seq x y z
N MET A 1 2.12 -8.63 -21.10
CA MET A 1 1.93 -8.86 -19.65
C MET A 1 3.12 -8.37 -18.83
N VAL A 2 4.35 -8.60 -19.28
CA VAL A 2 5.54 -8.14 -18.56
C VAL A 2 5.56 -6.62 -18.39
N LEU A 3 5.25 -5.86 -19.44
CA LEU A 3 5.19 -4.40 -19.35
C LEU A 3 4.12 -3.92 -18.38
N ALA A 4 2.95 -4.57 -18.38
CA ALA A 4 1.88 -4.24 -17.45
C ALA A 4 2.31 -4.55 -16.01
N TYR A 5 2.95 -5.68 -15.76
CA TYR A 5 3.48 -6.04 -14.47
C TYR A 5 4.50 -5.01 -13.97
N VAL A 6 5.49 -4.68 -14.80
CA VAL A 6 6.52 -3.70 -14.43
C VAL A 6 5.90 -2.34 -14.15
N GLY A 7 5.01 -1.86 -15.03
CA GLY A 7 4.38 -0.55 -14.88
C GLY A 7 3.53 -0.45 -13.61
N VAL A 8 2.68 -1.43 -13.35
CA VAL A 8 1.83 -1.45 -12.16
C VAL A 8 2.67 -1.59 -10.89
N THR A 9 3.69 -2.44 -10.91
CA THR A 9 4.56 -2.64 -9.75
C THR A 9 5.38 -1.39 -9.43
N VAL A 10 5.90 -0.70 -10.45
CA VAL A 10 6.60 0.59 -10.24
C VAL A 10 5.64 1.61 -9.66
N ALA A 11 4.40 1.69 -10.16
CA ALA A 11 3.39 2.59 -9.60
C ALA A 11 3.11 2.26 -8.13
N ALA A 12 3.01 0.98 -7.78
CA ALA A 12 2.80 0.55 -6.40
C ALA A 12 4.00 0.90 -5.51
N ILE A 13 5.23 0.72 -5.99
CA ILE A 13 6.44 1.09 -5.26
C ILE A 13 6.46 2.59 -4.97
N VAL A 14 6.27 3.40 -5.99
CA VAL A 14 6.30 4.86 -5.84
C VAL A 14 5.19 5.34 -4.91
N ALA A 15 3.97 4.84 -5.09
CA ALA A 15 2.83 5.22 -4.27
C ALA A 15 3.05 4.85 -2.80
N ASN A 16 3.55 3.64 -2.53
CA ASN A 16 3.80 3.20 -1.14
C ASN A 16 4.98 3.91 -0.52
N ALA A 17 6.05 4.18 -1.26
CA ALA A 17 7.16 4.98 -0.78
C ALA A 17 6.72 6.40 -0.43
N PHE A 18 5.89 7.01 -1.27
CA PHE A 18 5.33 8.35 -1.03
C PHE A 18 4.50 8.39 0.25
N ILE A 19 3.56 7.45 0.40
CA ILE A 19 2.68 7.46 1.57
C ILE A 19 3.43 7.06 2.86
N ALA A 20 4.45 6.22 2.76
CA ALA A 20 5.31 5.92 3.89
C ALA A 20 6.05 7.17 4.36
N ALA A 21 6.61 7.96 3.44
CA ALA A 21 7.25 9.23 3.76
C ALA A 21 6.26 10.21 4.39
N ALA A 22 5.03 10.28 3.86
CA ALA A 22 3.97 11.11 4.43
C ALA A 22 3.60 10.68 5.85
N ASP A 23 3.54 9.37 6.12
CA ASP A 23 3.30 8.85 7.46
C ASP A 23 4.43 9.25 8.43
N PHE A 24 5.70 9.09 8.02
CA PHE A 24 6.85 9.43 8.86
C PHE A 24 6.94 10.91 9.16
N THR A 25 6.60 11.76 8.20
CA THR A 25 6.64 13.22 8.35
C THR A 25 5.36 13.81 8.94
N ARG A 26 4.36 12.97 9.19
CA ARG A 26 3.03 13.35 9.69
C ARG A 26 2.41 14.45 8.82
N ALA A 27 2.36 14.20 7.51
CA ALA A 27 1.73 15.11 6.57
C ALA A 27 0.28 15.41 6.99
N ARG A 28 -0.19 16.63 6.75
CA ARG A 28 -1.50 17.06 7.22
C ARG A 28 -2.64 16.16 6.74
N PHE A 29 -2.60 15.73 5.48
CA PHE A 29 -3.65 14.86 4.95
C PHE A 29 -3.66 13.48 5.61
N VAL A 30 -2.49 12.97 6.00
CA VAL A 30 -2.36 11.70 6.72
C VAL A 30 -2.93 11.83 8.12
N LEU A 31 -2.61 12.90 8.82
CA LEU A 31 -3.15 13.17 10.17
C LEU A 31 -4.67 13.27 10.12
N ALA A 32 -5.21 14.01 9.15
CA ALA A 32 -6.65 14.19 9.01
C ALA A 32 -7.34 12.87 8.67
N ASN A 33 -6.79 12.09 7.77
CA ASN A 33 -7.33 10.79 7.36
C ASN A 33 -7.36 9.81 8.54
N SER A 34 -6.24 9.69 9.27
CA SER A 34 -6.15 8.80 10.43
C SER A 34 -7.12 9.20 11.53
N ALA A 35 -7.21 10.50 11.84
CA ALA A 35 -8.13 11.01 12.86
C ALA A 35 -9.58 10.71 12.50
N SER A 36 -9.94 10.84 11.21
CA SER A 36 -11.33 10.62 10.75
C SER A 36 -11.81 9.19 10.96
N VAL A 37 -10.90 8.22 11.04
CA VAL A 37 -11.22 6.80 11.22
C VAL A 37 -10.78 6.25 12.58
N GLY A 38 -10.36 7.13 13.49
CA GLY A 38 -10.04 6.76 14.86
C GLY A 38 -8.67 6.07 15.04
N VAL A 39 -7.76 6.23 14.08
CA VAL A 39 -6.41 5.69 14.18
C VAL A 39 -5.50 6.68 14.93
N PRO A 40 -4.88 6.28 16.05
CA PRO A 40 -3.99 7.18 16.80
C PRO A 40 -2.77 7.60 15.99
N GLU A 41 -2.28 8.81 16.22
CA GLU A 41 -1.07 9.32 15.55
C GLU A 41 0.15 8.42 15.82
N SER A 42 0.24 7.82 17.00
CA SER A 42 1.33 6.92 17.36
C SER A 42 1.45 5.70 16.46
N TRP A 43 0.40 5.36 15.71
CA TRP A 43 0.41 4.23 14.79
C TRP A 43 1.06 4.57 13.45
N LEU A 44 1.27 5.86 13.14
CA LEU A 44 1.77 6.28 11.82
C LEU A 44 3.16 5.72 11.52
N THR A 45 4.06 5.68 12.51
CA THR A 45 5.40 5.12 12.30
C THR A 45 5.36 3.63 11.93
N PRO A 46 4.70 2.74 12.72
CA PRO A 46 4.62 1.33 12.31
C PRO A 46 3.85 1.12 11.00
N LEU A 47 2.80 1.90 10.75
CA LEU A 47 2.07 1.81 9.48
C LEU A 47 2.95 2.23 8.30
N GLY A 48 3.73 3.31 8.46
CA GLY A 48 4.69 3.76 7.46
C GLY A 48 5.78 2.73 7.22
N LEU A 49 6.28 2.08 8.27
CA LEU A 49 7.28 1.01 8.16
C LEU A 49 6.76 -0.17 7.34
N LEU A 50 5.51 -0.58 7.55
CA LEU A 50 4.89 -1.66 6.78
C LEU A 50 4.80 -1.31 5.30
N LYS A 51 4.40 -0.09 4.97
CA LYS A 51 4.32 0.38 3.58
C LYS A 51 5.69 0.48 2.94
N ALA A 52 6.68 1.00 3.68
CA ALA A 52 8.07 1.07 3.21
C ALA A 52 8.64 -0.32 2.95
N ALA A 53 8.42 -1.26 3.85
CA ALA A 53 8.86 -2.64 3.68
C ALA A 53 8.21 -3.28 2.46
N GLY A 54 6.91 -3.01 2.23
CA GLY A 54 6.22 -3.48 1.03
C GLY A 54 6.83 -2.90 -0.25
N ALA A 55 7.12 -1.61 -0.27
CA ALA A 55 7.76 -0.96 -1.42
C ALA A 55 9.13 -1.55 -1.72
N VAL A 56 9.96 -1.76 -0.69
CA VAL A 56 11.27 -2.39 -0.84
C VAL A 56 11.14 -3.82 -1.34
N GLY A 57 10.19 -4.58 -0.80
CA GLY A 57 9.95 -5.95 -1.24
C GLY A 57 9.52 -6.05 -2.70
N LEU A 58 8.64 -5.15 -3.15
CA LEU A 58 8.24 -5.08 -4.56
C LEU A 58 9.44 -4.75 -5.46
N LEU A 59 10.27 -3.81 -5.03
CA LEU A 59 11.48 -3.44 -5.77
C LEU A 59 12.44 -4.62 -5.90
N LEU A 60 12.68 -5.33 -4.80
CA LEU A 60 13.54 -6.53 -4.83
C LEU A 60 12.97 -7.60 -5.76
N GLY A 61 11.65 -7.75 -5.80
CA GLY A 61 10.99 -8.65 -6.74
C GLY A 61 11.23 -8.27 -8.19
N LEU A 62 11.18 -6.97 -8.53
CA LEU A 62 11.53 -6.49 -9.88
C LEU A 62 13.00 -6.74 -10.23
N LEU A 63 13.89 -6.71 -9.23
CA LEU A 63 15.32 -6.96 -9.42
C LEU A 63 15.66 -8.44 -9.51
N GLY A 64 14.67 -9.32 -9.41
CA GLY A 64 14.84 -10.75 -9.63
C GLY A 64 14.99 -11.59 -8.37
N VAL A 65 14.82 -11.03 -7.17
CA VAL A 65 14.84 -11.81 -5.94
C VAL A 65 13.60 -12.72 -5.90
N PRO A 66 13.77 -14.06 -5.84
CA PRO A 66 12.64 -14.97 -5.90
C PRO A 66 11.74 -14.86 -4.66
N PHE A 67 10.42 -15.01 -4.87
CA PHE A 67 9.35 -15.04 -3.86
C PHE A 67 9.10 -13.73 -3.11
N VAL A 68 10.03 -12.79 -3.10
CA VAL A 68 9.88 -11.53 -2.33
C VAL A 68 8.78 -10.65 -2.91
N GLY A 69 8.68 -10.56 -4.25
CA GLY A 69 7.66 -9.76 -4.91
C GLY A 69 6.23 -10.18 -4.54
N PRO A 70 5.85 -11.45 -4.76
CA PRO A 70 4.53 -11.94 -4.37
C PRO A 70 4.25 -11.82 -2.87
N LEU A 71 5.24 -12.06 -2.03
CA LEU A 71 5.07 -11.90 -0.57
C LEU A 71 4.82 -10.44 -0.20
N ALA A 72 5.56 -9.50 -0.78
CA ALA A 72 5.37 -8.07 -0.53
C ALA A 72 4.00 -7.61 -1.02
N ALA A 73 3.60 -8.01 -2.23
CA ALA A 73 2.29 -7.67 -2.78
C ALA A 73 1.16 -8.23 -1.92
N THR A 74 1.27 -9.47 -1.45
CA THR A 74 0.30 -10.09 -0.56
C THR A 74 0.21 -9.33 0.77
N GLY A 75 1.34 -8.98 1.35
CA GLY A 75 1.37 -8.20 2.59
C GLY A 75 0.70 -6.84 2.45
N LEU A 76 0.99 -6.12 1.37
CA LEU A 76 0.34 -4.85 1.08
C LEU A 76 -1.16 -5.01 0.82
N LEU A 77 -1.54 -6.07 0.10
CA LEU A 77 -2.95 -6.39 -0.15
C LEU A 77 -3.70 -6.56 1.17
N LEU A 78 -3.18 -7.38 2.07
CA LEU A 78 -3.78 -7.60 3.38
C LEU A 78 -3.83 -6.32 4.22
N PHE A 79 -2.76 -5.54 4.18
CA PHE A 79 -2.71 -4.24 4.86
C PHE A 79 -3.84 -3.33 4.40
N PHE A 80 -3.99 -3.15 3.09
CA PHE A 80 -4.99 -2.23 2.55
C PHE A 80 -6.41 -2.79 2.62
N ILE A 81 -6.62 -4.10 2.65
CA ILE A 81 -7.90 -4.68 3.03
C ILE A 81 -8.28 -4.22 4.44
N GLY A 82 -7.34 -4.32 5.39
CA GLY A 82 -7.55 -3.82 6.75
C GLY A 82 -7.84 -2.33 6.79
N ALA A 83 -7.14 -1.54 5.98
CA ALA A 83 -7.35 -0.10 5.90
C ALA A 83 -8.75 0.24 5.36
N VAL A 84 -9.19 -0.43 4.29
CA VAL A 84 -10.54 -0.25 3.74
C VAL A 84 -11.60 -0.63 4.79
N VAL A 85 -11.42 -1.76 5.46
CA VAL A 85 -12.34 -2.19 6.52
C VAL A 85 -12.40 -1.16 7.64
N THR A 86 -11.26 -0.58 8.04
CA THR A 86 -11.22 0.46 9.07
C THR A 86 -12.03 1.69 8.67
N HIS A 87 -11.92 2.15 7.42
CA HIS A 87 -12.72 3.26 6.91
C HIS A 87 -14.21 2.92 6.88
N LEU A 88 -14.56 1.73 6.40
CA LEU A 88 -15.97 1.30 6.36
C LEU A 88 -16.58 1.20 7.76
N ARG A 89 -15.82 0.68 8.73
CA ARG A 89 -16.29 0.57 10.13
C ARG A 89 -16.48 1.93 10.78
N ALA A 90 -15.68 2.91 10.40
CA ALA A 90 -15.83 4.29 10.89
C ALA A 90 -16.94 5.05 10.17
N GLY A 91 -17.63 4.42 9.21
CA GLY A 91 -18.68 5.07 8.43
C GLY A 91 -18.13 6.08 7.42
N ASP A 92 -16.83 5.98 7.08
CA ASP A 92 -16.20 6.88 6.13
C ASP A 92 -16.39 6.38 4.70
N TYR A 93 -17.32 6.99 3.99
CA TYR A 93 -17.57 6.74 2.58
C TYR A 93 -17.17 7.94 1.71
N SER A 94 -16.31 8.80 2.25
CA SER A 94 -15.84 10.01 1.58
C SER A 94 -14.66 9.74 0.65
N VAL A 95 -14.09 10.79 0.09
CA VAL A 95 -12.88 10.72 -0.74
C VAL A 95 -11.72 10.06 -0.01
N SER A 96 -11.65 10.18 1.32
CA SER A 96 -10.56 9.55 2.09
C SER A 96 -10.57 8.02 2.02
N LEU A 97 -11.72 7.38 1.79
CA LEU A 97 -11.81 5.95 1.50
C LEU A 97 -11.11 5.61 0.19
N GLY A 98 -11.05 6.53 -0.76
CA GLY A 98 -10.42 6.33 -2.05
C GLY A 98 -8.92 6.05 -1.96
N PHE A 99 -8.22 6.56 -0.94
CA PHE A 99 -6.79 6.31 -0.76
C PHE A 99 -6.49 4.83 -0.52
N PRO A 100 -7.03 4.18 0.52
CA PRO A 100 -6.75 2.76 0.74
C PRO A 100 -7.34 1.88 -0.37
N ALA A 101 -8.47 2.26 -0.95
CA ALA A 101 -9.06 1.50 -2.05
C ALA A 101 -8.15 1.51 -3.29
N PHE A 102 -7.59 2.66 -3.65
CA PHE A 102 -6.65 2.78 -4.76
C PHE A 102 -5.38 1.96 -4.52
N TYR A 103 -4.81 2.05 -3.33
CA TYR A 103 -3.62 1.29 -2.96
C TYR A 103 -3.89 -0.22 -2.93
N LEU A 104 -5.10 -0.61 -2.49
CA LEU A 104 -5.54 -2.00 -2.54
C LEU A 104 -5.55 -2.53 -3.97
N LEU A 105 -6.09 -1.75 -4.91
CA LEU A 105 -6.12 -2.13 -6.32
C LEU A 105 -4.71 -2.27 -6.90
N LEU A 106 -3.80 -1.36 -6.57
CA LEU A 106 -2.40 -1.46 -7.00
C LEU A 106 -1.75 -2.74 -6.49
N ALA A 107 -1.94 -3.07 -5.22
CA ALA A 107 -1.38 -4.28 -4.63
C ALA A 107 -1.97 -5.54 -5.26
N ALA A 108 -3.27 -5.59 -5.46
CA ALA A 108 -3.97 -6.70 -6.09
C ALA A 108 -3.51 -6.89 -7.54
N ALA A 109 -3.42 -5.81 -8.30
CA ALA A 109 -2.99 -5.86 -9.69
C ALA A 109 -1.53 -6.30 -9.82
N SER A 110 -0.65 -5.79 -8.96
CA SER A 110 0.76 -6.20 -8.94
C SER A 110 0.90 -7.69 -8.64
N LEU A 111 0.15 -8.20 -7.65
CA LEU A 111 0.19 -9.61 -7.29
C LEU A 111 -0.31 -10.51 -8.43
N VAL A 112 -1.46 -10.17 -9.00
CA VAL A 112 -2.06 -10.95 -10.10
C VAL A 112 -1.13 -10.98 -11.31
N LEU A 113 -0.57 -9.85 -11.68
CA LEU A 113 0.35 -9.76 -12.83
C LEU A 113 1.66 -10.49 -12.56
N ASP A 114 2.18 -10.42 -11.33
CA ASP A 114 3.38 -11.15 -10.94
C ASP A 114 3.18 -12.67 -11.12
N ILE A 115 2.08 -13.18 -10.62
CA ILE A 115 1.73 -14.61 -10.78
C ILE A 115 1.55 -14.95 -12.26
N ALA A 116 0.92 -14.07 -13.03
CA ALA A 116 0.64 -14.32 -14.45
C ALA A 116 1.90 -14.35 -15.31
N VAL A 117 2.94 -13.56 -14.99
CA VAL A 117 4.20 -13.54 -15.74
C VAL A 117 5.22 -14.53 -15.21
N GLY A 118 5.09 -14.92 -13.96
CA GLY A 118 5.98 -15.85 -13.30
C GLY A 118 5.53 -17.26 -13.42
#